data_501e19a76963091592cac4f7f31973c4
#
_entry.id   501e19a76963091592cac4f7f31973c4
#
_cell.length_a   1.000
_cell.length_b   1.000
_cell.length_c   1.000
_cell.angle_alpha   90.00
_cell.angle_beta   90.00
_cell.angle_gamma   90.00
#
_symmetry.space_group_name_H-M   'P 1'
#
loop_
_entity.id
_entity.type
_entity.pdbx_description
1 polymer ?
#
loop_
_entity_poly.entity_id
_entity_poly.type
_entity_poly.pdbx_seq_one_letter_code
_entity_poly.pdbx_strand_id
1 'polypeptide(L)'
;MKISNKMLLAATCALLIMGMTASAWAATPSKFSVQADEMEYDLQTGDGEAKGHVVIIETTGKATADYAKFNSKKKTGTMLGNVVADREDAHIVCNEFVAHNENDMSAIGGAVITKEGKSLSADRVDYFKLRQYAETVGNWARLTDVDGSVLNAAKIDYDMAQGVANAYGGVDIKSDARNLTASADSAIYKTDKGGYIELVGNATATQNGNTVSGDKLRLNNTNVAIADGDVRIHYIPESKPTTPAADAKSAEVNATEVKAKEQDVA
;
A
#
# COMPACT_ATOMS: atom_id res chain seq x y z
N MET A 1 -26.43 -6.23 10.02
CA MET A 1 -25.27 -6.68 9.25
C MET A 1 -24.15 -5.67 9.48
N LYS A 2 -23.14 -6.00 10.32
CA LYS A 2 -22.05 -5.07 10.67
C LYS A 2 -21.07 -5.06 9.51
N ILE A 3 -21.02 -3.99 8.75
CA ILE A 3 -20.01 -3.74 7.74
C ILE A 3 -18.74 -3.37 8.50
N SER A 4 -17.74 -4.22 8.37
CA SER A 4 -16.42 -4.04 8.98
C SER A 4 -15.72 -2.86 8.33
N ASN A 5 -15.57 -1.76 9.05
CA ASN A 5 -14.77 -0.60 8.69
C ASN A 5 -13.27 -0.93 8.77
N LYS A 6 -12.74 -1.57 7.74
CA LYS A 6 -11.28 -1.73 7.62
C LYS A 6 -10.96 -1.63 6.15
N MET A 7 -10.63 -0.43 5.68
CA MET A 7 -9.77 -0.30 4.51
C MET A 7 -9.45 1.15 4.24
N LEU A 8 -8.44 1.60 4.90
CA LEU A 8 -7.62 2.69 4.44
C LEU A 8 -6.45 2.05 3.72
N LEU A 9 -6.02 2.65 2.65
CA LEU A 9 -4.72 2.40 2.04
C LEU A 9 -3.66 2.67 3.11
N ALA A 10 -3.49 1.76 4.05
CA ALA A 10 -2.43 1.84 5.02
C ALA A 10 -1.18 1.37 4.30
N ALA A 11 -0.50 2.29 3.65
CA ALA A 11 0.89 2.11 3.27
C ALA A 11 1.73 1.98 4.54
N THR A 12 1.45 0.96 5.34
CA THR A 12 2.42 0.52 6.32
C THR A 12 3.46 -0.28 5.54
N CYS A 13 4.30 0.41 4.78
CA CYS A 13 5.66 -0.02 4.58
C CYS A 13 6.34 0.08 5.94
N ALA A 14 5.83 -0.64 6.92
CA ALA A 14 6.60 -1.00 8.09
C ALA A 14 7.59 -2.04 7.55
N LEU A 15 8.54 -1.52 6.80
CA LEU A 15 9.72 -2.22 6.39
C LEU A 15 10.33 -2.83 7.62
N LEU A 16 10.39 -4.08 7.56
CA LEU A 16 11.34 -5.02 8.00
C LEU A 16 12.49 -4.47 8.80
N ILE A 17 12.41 -3.79 9.87
CA ILE A 17 13.59 -3.67 10.69
C ILE A 17 13.20 -3.09 12.05
N MET A 18 13.18 -4.03 13.01
CA MET A 18 13.39 -3.82 14.43
C MET A 18 12.56 -2.73 15.12
N GLY A 19 11.35 -3.07 15.54
CA GLY A 19 10.81 -2.56 16.79
C GLY A 19 11.47 -3.29 17.97
N MET A 20 12.62 -2.87 18.43
CA MET A 20 13.05 -3.22 19.79
C MET A 20 12.47 -2.18 20.73
N THR A 21 11.36 -2.52 21.40
CA THR A 21 11.02 -1.88 22.66
C THR A 21 12.21 -2.06 23.59
N ALA A 22 12.73 -0.97 24.11
CA ALA A 22 13.77 -0.98 25.13
C ALA A 22 13.19 -1.52 26.45
N SER A 23 13.14 -2.83 26.57
CA SER A 23 13.10 -3.52 27.85
C SER A 23 14.54 -3.84 28.19
N ALA A 24 15.07 -3.17 29.19
CA ALA A 24 16.37 -3.49 29.77
C ALA A 24 16.29 -4.84 30.47
N TRP A 25 16.39 -5.92 29.69
CA TRP A 25 16.64 -7.28 30.18
C TRP A 25 17.87 -7.77 29.45
N ALA A 26 18.72 -8.49 30.18
CA ALA A 26 20.00 -8.99 29.71
C ALA A 26 19.89 -9.53 28.28
N ALA A 27 20.61 -8.90 27.34
CA ALA A 27 20.64 -9.29 25.95
C ALA A 27 21.09 -10.73 25.87
N THR A 28 20.18 -11.64 25.57
CA THR A 28 20.55 -12.99 25.14
C THR A 28 21.37 -12.79 23.86
N PRO A 29 22.61 -13.35 23.78
CA PRO A 29 23.42 -13.18 22.57
C PRO A 29 22.63 -13.70 21.39
N SER A 30 22.40 -12.83 20.40
CA SER A 30 21.72 -13.20 19.15
C SER A 30 22.52 -14.32 18.50
N LYS A 31 21.88 -15.46 18.26
CA LYS A 31 22.50 -16.54 17.52
C LYS A 31 22.63 -16.09 16.07
N PHE A 32 23.86 -15.87 15.64
CA PHE A 32 24.18 -15.61 14.23
C PHE A 32 24.85 -16.86 13.69
N SER A 33 24.32 -17.42 12.60
CA SER A 33 24.96 -18.54 11.90
C SER A 33 24.92 -18.30 10.39
N VAL A 34 25.98 -18.72 9.73
CA VAL A 34 26.11 -18.71 8.27
C VAL A 34 26.38 -20.13 7.81
N GLN A 35 25.72 -20.56 6.75
CA GLN A 35 25.93 -21.80 6.03
C GLN A 35 26.14 -21.47 4.55
N ALA A 36 27.03 -22.17 3.88
CA ALA A 36 27.34 -22.03 2.47
C ALA A 36 28.04 -23.26 1.96
N ASP A 37 28.22 -23.40 0.63
CA ASP A 37 29.01 -24.47 0.04
C ASP A 37 30.49 -24.23 0.30
N GLU A 38 30.96 -22.97 0.24
CA GLU A 38 32.29 -22.53 0.55
C GLU A 38 32.26 -21.32 1.48
N MET A 39 33.15 -21.26 2.47
CA MET A 39 33.25 -20.14 3.40
C MET A 39 34.69 -19.90 3.84
N GLU A 40 35.05 -18.62 3.83
CA GLU A 40 36.25 -18.10 4.47
C GLU A 40 35.85 -17.14 5.59
N TYR A 41 36.47 -17.27 6.76
CA TYR A 41 36.14 -16.41 7.90
C TYR A 41 37.38 -16.13 8.75
N ASP A 42 37.71 -14.85 8.90
CA ASP A 42 38.77 -14.39 9.78
C ASP A 42 38.25 -14.16 11.20
N LEU A 43 38.64 -15.02 12.12
CA LEU A 43 38.27 -14.95 13.54
C LEU A 43 38.78 -13.68 14.23
N GLN A 44 39.87 -13.09 13.72
CA GLN A 44 40.45 -11.90 14.32
C GLN A 44 39.78 -10.63 13.84
N THR A 45 39.51 -10.46 12.58
CA THR A 45 38.86 -9.25 12.01
C THR A 45 37.35 -9.33 12.00
N GLY A 46 36.80 -10.53 11.93
CA GLY A 46 35.39 -10.79 11.79
C GLY A 46 34.90 -10.68 10.33
N ASP A 47 35.83 -10.59 9.37
CA ASP A 47 35.49 -10.61 7.94
C ASP A 47 35.17 -12.04 7.51
N GLY A 48 34.11 -12.16 6.70
CA GLY A 48 33.66 -13.42 6.15
C GLY A 48 33.22 -13.28 4.69
N GLU A 49 33.47 -14.34 3.93
CA GLU A 49 32.98 -14.52 2.56
C GLU A 49 32.38 -15.92 2.45
N ALA A 50 31.17 -15.99 1.87
CA ALA A 50 30.42 -17.23 1.71
C ALA A 50 29.90 -17.32 0.27
N LYS A 51 30.04 -18.52 -0.34
CA LYS A 51 29.65 -18.78 -1.74
C LYS A 51 28.82 -20.04 -1.85
N GLY A 52 27.83 -19.98 -2.71
CA GLY A 52 26.92 -21.09 -3.02
C GLY A 52 25.94 -21.39 -1.89
N HIS A 53 24.65 -21.33 -2.20
CA HIS A 53 23.54 -21.64 -1.28
C HIS A 53 23.69 -21.00 0.10
N VAL A 54 24.07 -19.72 0.11
CA VAL A 54 24.31 -18.99 1.36
C VAL A 54 23.00 -18.88 2.15
N VAL A 55 23.06 -19.26 3.42
CA VAL A 55 21.96 -19.14 4.38
C VAL A 55 22.49 -18.45 5.63
N ILE A 56 21.94 -17.28 5.95
CA ILE A 56 22.22 -16.54 7.18
C ILE A 56 21.00 -16.66 8.08
N ILE A 57 21.20 -17.08 9.32
CA ILE A 57 20.15 -17.20 10.32
C ILE A 57 20.51 -16.33 11.51
N GLU A 58 19.59 -15.46 11.86
CA GLU A 58 19.60 -14.67 13.09
C GLU A 58 18.41 -15.07 13.98
N THR A 59 18.42 -14.60 15.22
CA THR A 59 17.34 -14.90 16.19
C THR A 59 15.94 -14.54 15.66
N THR A 60 15.85 -13.51 14.82
CA THR A 60 14.58 -12.94 14.36
C THR A 60 14.33 -13.12 12.86
N GLY A 61 15.24 -13.80 12.15
CA GLY A 61 15.08 -13.92 10.71
C GLY A 61 16.07 -14.85 10.02
N LYS A 62 15.80 -15.08 8.76
CA LYS A 62 16.61 -15.89 7.86
C LYS A 62 16.79 -15.14 6.54
N ALA A 63 17.99 -15.17 5.98
CA ALA A 63 18.26 -14.68 4.65
C ALA A 63 19.00 -15.73 3.82
N THR A 64 18.73 -15.76 2.52
CA THR A 64 19.40 -16.63 1.54
C THR A 64 19.93 -15.80 0.38
N ALA A 65 21.03 -16.25 -0.23
CA ALA A 65 21.64 -15.63 -1.41
C ALA A 65 22.57 -16.61 -2.12
N ASP A 66 23.08 -16.22 -3.27
CA ASP A 66 24.12 -17.00 -3.97
C ASP A 66 25.51 -16.71 -3.41
N TYR A 67 25.71 -15.48 -2.89
CA TYR A 67 26.96 -14.99 -2.34
C TYR A 67 26.72 -14.03 -1.18
N ALA A 68 27.60 -14.03 -0.19
CA ALA A 68 27.63 -13.03 0.87
C ALA A 68 29.06 -12.67 1.26
N LYS A 69 29.28 -11.37 1.49
CA LYS A 69 30.47 -10.83 2.13
C LYS A 69 30.05 -10.01 3.32
N PHE A 70 30.65 -10.24 4.48
CA PHE A 70 30.18 -9.59 5.70
C PHE A 70 31.32 -9.34 6.69
N ASN A 71 31.10 -8.41 7.62
CA ASN A 71 31.94 -8.25 8.80
C ASN A 71 31.07 -8.35 10.05
N SER A 72 31.23 -9.43 10.78
CA SER A 72 30.37 -9.75 11.95
C SER A 72 30.56 -8.76 13.12
N LYS A 73 31.76 -8.15 13.23
CA LYS A 73 32.07 -7.16 14.29
C LYS A 73 31.51 -5.77 13.97
N LYS A 74 31.58 -5.37 12.69
CA LYS A 74 31.11 -4.08 12.22
C LYS A 74 29.59 -4.10 11.88
N LYS A 75 29.01 -5.30 11.81
CA LYS A 75 27.62 -5.53 11.36
C LYS A 75 27.36 -4.91 9.98
N THR A 76 28.30 -5.10 9.07
CA THR A 76 28.20 -4.70 7.67
C THR A 76 28.21 -5.92 6.78
N GLY A 77 27.62 -5.81 5.60
CA GLY A 77 27.69 -6.90 4.64
C GLY A 77 26.90 -6.64 3.38
N THR A 78 27.19 -7.46 2.38
CA THR A 78 26.46 -7.47 1.11
C THR A 78 26.10 -8.92 0.80
N MET A 79 24.85 -9.15 0.42
CA MET A 79 24.37 -10.40 -0.14
C MET A 79 24.04 -10.17 -1.60
N LEU A 80 24.39 -11.09 -2.47
CA LEU A 80 24.24 -10.98 -3.92
C LEU A 80 23.60 -12.24 -4.49
N GLY A 81 22.73 -12.02 -5.48
CA GLY A 81 22.09 -13.06 -6.27
C GLY A 81 20.94 -13.73 -5.52
N ASN A 82 19.73 -13.66 -6.11
CA ASN A 82 18.52 -14.30 -5.60
C ASN A 82 18.30 -14.10 -4.10
N VAL A 83 18.52 -12.87 -3.62
CA VAL A 83 18.40 -12.57 -2.20
C VAL A 83 16.95 -12.66 -1.77
N VAL A 84 16.70 -13.51 -0.78
CA VAL A 84 15.41 -13.62 -0.09
C VAL A 84 15.66 -13.51 1.41
N ALA A 85 14.98 -12.59 2.07
CA ALA A 85 15.09 -12.41 3.50
C ALA A 85 13.72 -12.39 4.15
N ASP A 86 13.57 -13.21 5.18
CA ASP A 86 12.38 -13.31 6.01
C ASP A 86 12.71 -12.87 7.42
N ARG A 87 11.93 -11.98 7.97
CA ARG A 87 12.06 -11.54 9.34
C ARG A 87 10.69 -11.21 9.92
N GLU A 88 10.32 -11.92 11.00
CA GLU A 88 8.98 -11.80 11.57
C GLU A 88 7.89 -12.01 10.50
N ASP A 89 7.09 -10.98 10.22
CA ASP A 89 5.99 -10.97 9.25
C ASP A 89 6.36 -10.33 7.90
N ALA A 90 7.63 -9.99 7.73
CA ALA A 90 8.09 -9.30 6.55
C ALA A 90 9.00 -10.17 5.67
N HIS A 91 8.81 -10.05 4.36
CA HIS A 91 9.48 -10.79 3.31
C HIS A 91 10.10 -9.83 2.29
N ILE A 92 11.41 -9.96 2.03
CA ILE A 92 12.14 -9.18 1.03
C ILE A 92 12.65 -10.09 -0.06
N VAL A 93 12.52 -9.64 -1.29
CA VAL A 93 13.18 -10.21 -2.47
C VAL A 93 13.93 -9.10 -3.19
N CYS A 94 15.20 -9.33 -3.54
CA CYS A 94 16.01 -8.40 -4.33
C CYS A 94 17.21 -9.12 -4.96
N ASN A 95 17.95 -8.43 -5.83
CA ASN A 95 19.18 -8.97 -6.40
C ASN A 95 20.39 -8.76 -5.47
N GLU A 96 20.39 -7.67 -4.70
CA GLU A 96 21.44 -7.30 -3.78
C GLU A 96 20.84 -6.73 -2.50
N PHE A 97 21.36 -7.16 -1.36
CA PHE A 97 21.04 -6.59 -0.06
C PHE A 97 22.32 -6.10 0.61
N VAL A 98 22.32 -4.84 1.04
CA VAL A 98 23.50 -4.21 1.66
C VAL A 98 23.13 -3.75 3.07
N ALA A 99 23.85 -4.26 4.07
CA ALA A 99 23.89 -3.69 5.41
C ALA A 99 25.08 -2.72 5.49
N HIS A 100 24.82 -1.42 5.43
CA HIS A 100 25.85 -0.38 5.52
C HIS A 100 26.42 -0.27 6.93
N ASN A 101 25.57 -0.53 7.91
CA ASN A 101 25.86 -0.62 9.33
C ASN A 101 24.68 -1.29 10.03
N GLU A 102 24.65 -1.29 11.36
CA GLU A 102 23.56 -1.88 12.18
C GLU A 102 22.20 -1.22 11.96
N ASN A 103 22.17 0.00 11.42
CA ASN A 103 20.96 0.83 11.35
C ASN A 103 20.51 1.18 9.93
N ASP A 104 21.41 1.10 8.96
CA ASP A 104 21.14 1.54 7.60
C ASP A 104 21.37 0.38 6.62
N MET A 105 20.37 0.13 5.77
CA MET A 105 20.42 -0.95 4.80
C MET A 105 19.70 -0.60 3.51
N SER A 106 20.04 -1.33 2.45
CA SER A 106 19.49 -1.17 1.11
C SER A 106 19.10 -2.51 0.52
N ALA A 107 17.93 -2.60 -0.08
CA ALA A 107 17.53 -3.67 -0.99
C ALA A 107 17.58 -3.11 -2.42
N ILE A 108 18.33 -3.76 -3.32
CA ILE A 108 18.68 -3.21 -4.63
C ILE A 108 18.39 -4.23 -5.73
N GLY A 109 17.96 -3.73 -6.89
CA GLY A 109 17.73 -4.55 -8.06
C GLY A 109 16.41 -5.28 -8.03
N GLY A 110 15.32 -4.56 -8.32
CA GLY A 110 13.96 -5.11 -8.30
C GLY A 110 13.50 -5.47 -6.90
N ALA A 111 13.76 -4.58 -5.94
CA ALA A 111 13.38 -4.81 -4.55
C ALA A 111 11.85 -4.92 -4.42
N VAL A 112 11.40 -6.01 -3.81
CA VAL A 112 10.01 -6.24 -3.40
C VAL A 112 9.99 -6.53 -1.92
N ILE A 113 9.27 -5.72 -1.17
CA ILE A 113 9.11 -5.87 0.27
C ILE A 113 7.65 -6.09 0.57
N THR A 114 7.35 -7.20 1.21
CA THR A 114 5.97 -7.57 1.58
C THR A 114 5.85 -7.66 3.08
N LYS A 115 4.84 -7.01 3.64
CA LYS A 115 4.49 -7.08 5.05
C LYS A 115 2.98 -6.98 5.24
N GLU A 116 2.41 -7.82 6.10
CA GLU A 116 0.97 -7.81 6.40
C GLU A 116 0.08 -7.83 5.14
N GLY A 117 0.52 -8.54 4.08
CA GLY A 117 -0.19 -8.62 2.80
C GLY A 117 -0.08 -7.39 1.90
N LYS A 118 0.70 -6.39 2.27
CA LYS A 118 1.02 -5.21 1.45
C LYS A 118 2.40 -5.36 0.85
N SER A 119 2.62 -4.77 -0.32
CA SER A 119 3.95 -4.81 -0.94
C SER A 119 4.39 -3.44 -1.46
N LEU A 120 5.67 -3.17 -1.31
CA LEU A 120 6.38 -2.06 -1.96
C LEU A 120 7.38 -2.65 -2.94
N SER A 121 7.34 -2.19 -4.18
CA SER A 121 8.29 -2.57 -5.23
C SER A 121 8.97 -1.33 -5.80
N ALA A 122 10.28 -1.40 -5.98
CA ALA A 122 11.10 -0.33 -6.57
C ALA A 122 12.43 -0.89 -7.09
N ASP A 123 13.22 -0.07 -7.81
CA ASP A 123 14.57 -0.46 -8.19
C ASP A 123 15.46 -0.65 -6.96
N ARG A 124 15.30 0.24 -5.99
CA ARG A 124 16.01 0.20 -4.71
C ARG A 124 15.16 0.77 -3.60
N VAL A 125 15.27 0.19 -2.41
CA VAL A 125 14.67 0.70 -1.18
C VAL A 125 15.76 0.85 -0.13
N ASP A 126 15.91 2.06 0.41
CA ASP A 126 16.80 2.38 1.51
C ASP A 126 16.00 2.51 2.81
N TYR A 127 16.56 1.95 3.88
CA TYR A 127 15.96 2.02 5.21
C TYR A 127 16.96 2.55 6.24
N PHE A 128 16.48 3.47 7.08
CA PHE A 128 17.26 4.17 8.11
C PHE A 128 16.57 3.98 9.48
N LYS A 129 17.01 2.96 10.20
CA LYS A 129 16.37 2.51 11.44
C LYS A 129 16.25 3.61 12.50
N LEU A 130 17.35 4.34 12.76
CA LEU A 130 17.34 5.38 13.81
C LEU A 130 16.41 6.54 13.48
N ARG A 131 16.19 6.80 12.21
CA ARG A 131 15.24 7.83 11.74
C ARG A 131 13.82 7.29 11.59
N GLN A 132 13.64 5.98 11.68
CA GLN A 132 12.39 5.30 11.33
C GLN A 132 11.85 5.76 9.96
N TYR A 133 12.74 5.74 8.96
CA TYR A 133 12.48 6.29 7.65
C TYR A 133 12.89 5.32 6.56
N ALA A 134 12.09 5.24 5.52
CA ALA A 134 12.39 4.47 4.31
C ALA A 134 12.13 5.31 3.08
N GLU A 135 12.90 5.08 2.02
CA GLU A 135 12.68 5.71 0.73
C GLU A 135 12.99 4.76 -0.42
N THR A 136 12.24 4.94 -1.51
CA THR A 136 12.57 4.30 -2.79
C THR A 136 13.55 5.16 -3.56
N VAL A 137 14.45 4.52 -4.29
CA VAL A 137 15.41 5.18 -5.17
C VAL A 137 15.29 4.56 -6.57
N GLY A 138 15.13 5.42 -7.56
CA GLY A 138 14.90 5.01 -8.95
C GLY A 138 13.87 5.92 -9.62
N ASN A 139 13.31 5.45 -10.71
CA ASN A 139 12.35 6.22 -11.51
C ASN A 139 10.91 5.70 -11.38
N TRP A 140 10.70 4.66 -10.59
CA TRP A 140 9.39 4.08 -10.32
C TRP A 140 9.33 3.46 -8.94
N ALA A 141 8.15 3.53 -8.35
CA ALA A 141 7.79 2.81 -7.14
C ALA A 141 6.33 2.39 -7.22
N ARG A 142 6.01 1.23 -6.69
CA ARG A 142 4.67 0.69 -6.67
C ARG A 142 4.33 0.18 -5.27
N LEU A 143 3.26 0.69 -4.73
CA LEU A 143 2.67 0.21 -3.49
C LEU A 143 1.39 -0.56 -3.81
N THR A 144 1.24 -1.75 -3.25
CA THR A 144 0.02 -2.56 -3.38
C THR A 144 -0.54 -2.84 -2.00
N ASP A 145 -1.82 -2.59 -1.80
CA ASP A 145 -2.54 -2.88 -0.54
C ASP A 145 -3.17 -4.29 -0.57
N VAL A 146 -3.60 -4.76 0.59
CA VAL A 146 -4.25 -6.07 0.79
C VAL A 146 -5.52 -6.26 -0.05
N ASP A 147 -6.21 -5.19 -0.42
CA ASP A 147 -7.41 -5.21 -1.27
C ASP A 147 -7.09 -5.18 -2.77
N GLY A 148 -5.80 -5.23 -3.14
CA GLY A 148 -5.33 -5.10 -4.51
C GLY A 148 -5.29 -3.66 -5.03
N SER A 149 -5.58 -2.66 -4.21
CA SER A 149 -5.40 -1.26 -4.59
C SER A 149 -3.93 -0.95 -4.81
N VAL A 150 -3.63 -0.18 -5.83
CA VAL A 150 -2.27 0.13 -6.27
C VAL A 150 -2.05 1.63 -6.31
N LEU A 151 -0.89 2.08 -5.82
CA LEU A 151 -0.34 3.41 -6.05
C LEU A 151 0.98 3.27 -6.79
N ASN A 152 1.13 3.95 -7.92
CA ASN A 152 2.39 4.09 -8.65
C ASN A 152 2.87 5.52 -8.52
N ALA A 153 4.19 5.71 -8.44
CA ALA A 153 4.86 7.00 -8.42
C ALA A 153 6.30 6.85 -8.91
N ALA A 154 6.99 7.97 -9.19
CA ALA A 154 8.43 7.89 -9.46
C ALA A 154 9.22 7.60 -8.19
N LYS A 155 8.80 8.16 -7.07
CA LYS A 155 9.44 7.96 -5.76
C LYS A 155 8.38 7.90 -4.66
N ILE A 156 8.61 7.04 -3.66
CA ILE A 156 7.84 6.99 -2.41
C ILE A 156 8.82 7.07 -1.24
N ASP A 157 8.50 7.88 -0.25
CA ASP A 157 9.16 7.85 1.06
C ASP A 157 8.14 7.65 2.19
N TYR A 158 8.62 7.16 3.33
CA TYR A 158 7.78 6.91 4.49
C TYR A 158 8.49 7.28 5.79
N ASP A 159 7.97 8.29 6.46
CA ASP A 159 8.31 8.64 7.83
C ASP A 159 7.41 7.84 8.79
N MET A 160 7.94 6.75 9.32
CA MET A 160 7.20 5.85 10.21
C MET A 160 6.95 6.47 11.59
N ALA A 161 7.83 7.38 12.03
CA ALA A 161 7.67 8.07 13.31
C ALA A 161 6.48 9.03 13.28
N GLN A 162 6.23 9.65 12.14
CA GLN A 162 5.10 10.55 11.92
C GLN A 162 3.88 9.86 11.31
N GLY A 163 4.03 8.62 10.81
CA GLY A 163 2.97 7.93 10.10
C GLY A 163 2.59 8.62 8.77
N VAL A 164 3.58 9.19 8.06
CA VAL A 164 3.35 9.94 6.82
C VAL A 164 4.14 9.31 5.68
N ALA A 165 3.44 8.91 4.63
CA ALA A 165 4.06 8.52 3.36
C ALA A 165 3.84 9.61 2.31
N ASN A 166 4.87 9.88 1.52
CA ASN A 166 4.82 10.83 0.41
C ASN A 166 5.15 10.11 -0.88
N ALA A 167 4.43 10.45 -1.95
CA ALA A 167 4.67 9.95 -3.30
C ALA A 167 4.87 11.12 -4.25
N TYR A 168 5.86 11.02 -5.13
CA TYR A 168 6.31 12.12 -5.99
C TYR A 168 6.51 11.67 -7.43
N GLY A 169 6.47 12.65 -8.35
CA GLY A 169 6.85 12.49 -9.74
C GLY A 169 5.77 11.81 -10.59
N GLY A 170 4.54 12.25 -10.41
CA GLY A 170 3.35 11.68 -11.03
C GLY A 170 2.83 10.49 -10.22
N VAL A 171 1.63 10.64 -9.67
CA VAL A 171 0.98 9.63 -8.85
C VAL A 171 -0.25 9.12 -9.57
N ASP A 172 -0.35 7.80 -9.72
CA ASP A 172 -1.52 7.10 -10.22
C ASP A 172 -2.02 6.10 -9.18
N ILE A 173 -3.29 6.20 -8.86
CA ILE A 173 -3.97 5.31 -7.90
C ILE A 173 -5.08 4.56 -8.62
N LYS A 174 -5.14 3.25 -8.40
CA LYS A 174 -6.22 2.39 -8.86
C LYS A 174 -6.71 1.50 -7.75
N SER A 175 -8.02 1.48 -7.52
CA SER A 175 -8.69 0.59 -6.59
C SER A 175 -9.91 -0.03 -7.25
N ASP A 176 -9.79 -1.29 -7.67
CA ASP A 176 -10.91 -2.02 -8.27
C ASP A 176 -12.01 -2.28 -7.23
N ALA A 177 -11.63 -2.53 -5.98
CA ALA A 177 -12.57 -2.74 -4.87
C ALA A 177 -13.47 -1.53 -4.61
N ARG A 178 -13.03 -0.32 -4.98
CA ARG A 178 -13.78 0.94 -4.81
C ARG A 178 -14.27 1.52 -6.12
N ASN A 179 -13.95 0.89 -7.24
CA ASN A 179 -14.15 1.45 -8.58
C ASN A 179 -13.62 2.90 -8.66
N LEU A 180 -12.39 3.09 -8.12
CA LEU A 180 -11.73 4.39 -7.98
C LEU A 180 -10.44 4.41 -8.79
N THR A 181 -10.27 5.48 -9.54
CA THR A 181 -8.96 5.90 -10.10
C THR A 181 -8.67 7.32 -9.67
N ALA A 182 -7.40 7.63 -9.40
CA ALA A 182 -7.01 8.99 -9.09
C ALA A 182 -5.59 9.26 -9.58
N SER A 183 -5.30 10.52 -9.92
CA SER A 183 -3.98 10.96 -10.33
C SER A 183 -3.65 12.34 -9.79
N ALA A 184 -2.36 12.65 -9.64
CA ALA A 184 -1.85 13.93 -9.21
C ALA A 184 -0.34 14.05 -9.51
N ASP A 185 0.25 15.23 -9.33
CA ASP A 185 1.70 15.41 -9.40
C ASP A 185 2.40 14.78 -8.20
N SER A 186 1.76 14.84 -7.02
CA SER A 186 2.23 14.23 -5.79
C SER A 186 1.08 13.83 -4.87
N ALA A 187 1.37 12.95 -3.90
CA ALA A 187 0.41 12.55 -2.88
C ALA A 187 1.05 12.48 -1.49
N ILE A 188 0.27 12.82 -0.48
CA ILE A 188 0.61 12.68 0.93
C ILE A 188 -0.42 11.75 1.57
N TYR A 189 0.04 10.67 2.16
CA TYR A 189 -0.80 9.73 2.87
C TYR A 189 -0.50 9.76 4.37
N LYS A 190 -1.52 9.97 5.17
CA LYS A 190 -1.45 9.91 6.63
C LYS A 190 -2.06 8.62 7.15
N THR A 191 -1.31 7.90 7.98
CA THR A 191 -1.68 6.56 8.48
C THR A 191 -2.39 6.59 9.84
N ASP A 192 -2.53 7.76 10.46
CA ASP A 192 -3.17 7.93 11.76
C ASP A 192 -4.68 7.61 11.76
N LYS A 193 -5.28 7.60 12.93
CA LYS A 193 -6.72 7.29 13.10
C LYS A 193 -7.58 8.28 12.33
N GLY A 194 -8.19 7.83 11.24
CA GLY A 194 -8.95 8.66 10.32
C GLY A 194 -8.14 9.11 9.11
N GLY A 195 -7.00 8.46 8.85
CA GLY A 195 -6.08 8.75 7.77
C GLY A 195 -6.74 9.09 6.45
N TYR A 196 -6.08 9.93 5.69
CA TYR A 196 -6.54 10.39 4.39
C TYR A 196 -5.38 10.41 3.40
N ILE A 197 -5.72 10.40 2.13
CA ILE A 197 -4.77 10.73 1.08
C ILE A 197 -5.05 12.13 0.57
N GLU A 198 -4.03 12.94 0.45
CA GLU A 198 -4.06 14.27 -0.14
C GLU A 198 -3.29 14.23 -1.44
N LEU A 199 -3.98 14.50 -2.54
CA LEU A 199 -3.45 14.61 -3.89
C LEU A 199 -3.16 16.07 -4.16
N VAL A 200 -1.99 16.40 -4.67
CA VAL A 200 -1.53 17.78 -4.88
C VAL A 200 -0.98 17.95 -6.27
N GLY A 201 -1.44 18.99 -6.95
CA GLY A 201 -1.09 19.34 -8.32
C GLY A 201 -1.86 18.51 -9.36
N ASN A 202 -2.64 19.17 -10.22
CA ASN A 202 -3.44 18.53 -11.26
C ASN A 202 -4.26 17.33 -10.76
N ALA A 203 -4.78 17.45 -9.54
CA ALA A 203 -5.40 16.34 -8.85
C ALA A 203 -6.76 15.98 -9.47
N THR A 204 -6.96 14.70 -9.76
CA THR A 204 -8.21 14.17 -10.31
C THR A 204 -8.54 12.85 -9.62
N ALA A 205 -9.81 12.64 -9.31
CA ALA A 205 -10.32 11.37 -8.80
C ALA A 205 -11.64 11.03 -9.47
N THR A 206 -11.76 9.80 -9.95
CA THR A 206 -12.98 9.26 -10.58
C THR A 206 -13.43 8.04 -9.80
N GLN A 207 -14.69 8.07 -9.35
CA GLN A 207 -15.31 6.94 -8.67
C GLN A 207 -16.71 6.71 -9.23
N ASN A 208 -17.01 5.47 -9.62
CA ASN A 208 -18.30 5.09 -10.22
C ASN A 208 -18.71 6.00 -11.38
N GLY A 209 -17.76 6.46 -12.20
CA GLY A 209 -17.98 7.38 -13.32
C GLY A 209 -18.04 8.86 -12.94
N ASN A 210 -18.19 9.20 -11.67
CA ASN A 210 -18.20 10.59 -11.20
C ASN A 210 -16.76 11.07 -10.98
N THR A 211 -16.43 12.24 -11.52
CA THR A 211 -15.06 12.80 -11.47
C THR A 211 -15.06 14.12 -10.70
N VAL A 212 -14.05 14.27 -9.85
CA VAL A 212 -13.71 15.53 -9.18
C VAL A 212 -12.27 15.87 -9.53
N SER A 213 -12.00 17.13 -9.87
CA SER A 213 -10.65 17.63 -10.09
C SER A 213 -10.44 18.97 -9.39
N GLY A 214 -9.19 19.32 -9.14
CA GLY A 214 -8.78 20.57 -8.51
C GLY A 214 -7.25 20.63 -8.34
N ASP A 215 -6.75 21.72 -7.79
CA ASP A 215 -5.32 21.81 -7.47
C ASP A 215 -4.94 20.87 -6.32
N LYS A 216 -5.90 20.60 -5.44
CA LYS A 216 -5.73 19.71 -4.30
C LYS A 216 -7.01 18.91 -4.06
N LEU A 217 -6.88 17.61 -3.84
CA LEU A 217 -7.98 16.74 -3.43
C LEU A 217 -7.60 15.99 -2.15
N ARG A 218 -8.48 15.99 -1.16
CA ARG A 218 -8.38 15.12 -0.01
C ARG A 218 -9.45 14.04 -0.08
N LEU A 219 -8.99 12.79 -0.18
CA LEU A 219 -9.84 11.61 -0.19
C LEU A 219 -9.78 10.95 1.19
N ASN A 220 -10.94 10.72 1.79
CA ASN A 220 -11.04 10.03 3.08
C ASN A 220 -11.77 8.68 2.93
N ASN A 221 -11.90 7.95 4.03
CA ASN A 221 -12.55 6.64 4.06
C ASN A 221 -14.06 6.67 3.87
N THR A 222 -14.69 7.83 3.84
CA THR A 222 -16.15 7.99 3.87
C THR A 222 -16.75 8.30 2.49
N ASN A 223 -15.99 8.02 1.41
CA ASN A 223 -16.37 8.38 0.03
C ASN A 223 -16.58 9.89 -0.16
N VAL A 224 -16.00 10.71 0.70
CA VAL A 224 -16.04 12.17 0.58
C VAL A 224 -14.70 12.63 0.01
N ALA A 225 -14.76 13.36 -1.10
CA ALA A 225 -13.67 14.12 -1.64
C ALA A 225 -13.82 15.60 -1.25
N ILE A 226 -12.78 16.20 -0.71
CA ILE A 226 -12.70 17.65 -0.48
C ILE A 226 -11.75 18.19 -1.52
N ALA A 227 -12.19 19.12 -2.33
CA ALA A 227 -11.41 19.71 -3.41
C ALA A 227 -11.15 21.19 -3.13
N ASP A 228 -9.97 21.66 -3.54
CA ASP A 228 -9.53 23.06 -3.43
C ASP A 228 -8.77 23.49 -4.69
N GLY A 229 -8.93 24.74 -5.12
CA GLY A 229 -8.32 25.34 -6.32
C GLY A 229 -8.85 24.77 -7.65
N ASP A 230 -9.37 25.63 -8.52
CA ASP A 230 -9.95 25.31 -9.85
C ASP A 230 -10.83 24.04 -9.89
N VAL A 231 -11.75 23.95 -8.93
CA VAL A 231 -12.55 22.74 -8.70
C VAL A 231 -13.56 22.53 -9.81
N ARG A 232 -13.56 21.30 -10.38
CA ARG A 232 -14.53 20.84 -11.37
C ARG A 232 -15.12 19.50 -10.93
N ILE A 233 -16.42 19.34 -11.11
CA ILE A 233 -17.14 18.11 -10.82
C ILE A 233 -17.90 17.69 -12.09
N HIS A 234 -17.66 16.45 -12.51
CA HIS A 234 -18.47 15.79 -13.53
C HIS A 234 -19.27 14.67 -12.85
N TYR A 235 -20.60 14.82 -12.86
CA TYR A 235 -21.52 13.87 -12.24
C TYR A 235 -22.38 13.19 -13.30
N ILE A 236 -22.44 11.86 -13.26
CA ILE A 236 -23.32 11.06 -14.09
C ILE A 236 -24.52 10.65 -13.24
N PRO A 237 -25.72 11.22 -13.49
CA PRO A 237 -26.90 10.82 -12.74
C PRO A 237 -27.23 9.35 -13.01
N GLU A 238 -27.51 8.59 -11.96
CA GLU A 238 -28.05 7.25 -12.12
C GLU A 238 -29.39 7.34 -12.87
N SER A 239 -29.52 6.69 -14.02
CA SER A 239 -30.79 6.56 -14.73
C SER A 239 -31.72 5.77 -13.82
N LYS A 240 -32.77 6.43 -13.29
CA LYS A 240 -33.85 5.72 -12.61
C LYS A 240 -34.37 4.63 -13.55
N PRO A 241 -34.51 3.37 -13.12
CA PRO A 241 -35.17 2.39 -13.95
C PRO A 241 -36.54 2.93 -14.30
N THR A 242 -36.76 3.21 -15.58
CA THR A 242 -38.10 3.49 -16.13
C THR A 242 -38.87 2.20 -15.93
N THR A 243 -39.77 2.19 -14.94
CA THR A 243 -40.82 1.17 -14.86
C THR A 243 -41.54 1.20 -16.20
N PRO A 244 -41.63 0.09 -16.95
CA PRO A 244 -42.41 0.08 -18.17
C PRO A 244 -43.83 0.52 -17.81
N ALA A 245 -44.33 1.56 -18.47
CA ALA A 245 -45.73 1.95 -18.35
C ALA A 245 -46.57 0.70 -18.69
N ALA A 246 -47.32 0.23 -17.71
CA ALA A 246 -48.30 -0.83 -17.93
C ALA A 246 -49.24 -0.35 -19.02
N ASP A 247 -49.35 -1.12 -20.09
CA ASP A 247 -50.29 -0.94 -21.20
C ASP A 247 -51.68 -0.56 -20.68
N ALA A 248 -52.10 0.66 -20.95
CA ALA A 248 -53.47 1.09 -20.79
C ALA A 248 -54.30 0.31 -21.85
N LYS A 249 -54.83 -0.83 -21.45
CA LYS A 249 -55.90 -1.49 -22.21
C LYS A 249 -57.10 -0.60 -22.23
N SER A 250 -57.44 -0.08 -23.40
CA SER A 250 -58.64 0.59 -23.72
C SER A 250 -59.86 -0.23 -23.24
N ALA A 251 -60.57 0.29 -22.26
CA ALA A 251 -61.90 -0.17 -21.94
C ALA A 251 -62.91 0.62 -22.81
N GLU A 252 -63.47 -0.08 -23.76
CA GLU A 252 -64.57 0.32 -24.62
C GLU A 252 -65.78 0.63 -23.79
N VAL A 253 -66.32 1.82 -23.98
CA VAL A 253 -67.62 2.30 -23.37
C VAL A 253 -68.73 1.62 -24.10
N ASN A 254 -69.46 0.75 -23.45
CA ASN A 254 -70.83 0.39 -23.87
C ASN A 254 -71.85 1.09 -22.98
N ALA A 255 -72.52 2.13 -23.55
CA ALA A 255 -73.69 2.75 -23.02
C ALA A 255 -74.91 1.88 -23.36
N THR A 256 -75.67 1.47 -22.38
CA THR A 256 -77.10 1.27 -22.58
C THR A 256 -77.85 1.23 -21.24
N GLU A 257 -78.80 2.20 -21.17
CA GLU A 257 -80.20 2.18 -20.60
C GLU A 257 -80.36 2.22 -19.07
N VAL A 258 -80.71 3.38 -18.62
CA VAL A 258 -81.98 3.92 -18.12
C VAL A 258 -82.97 2.87 -17.50
N LYS A 259 -83.26 3.01 -16.21
CA LYS A 259 -84.62 3.30 -15.71
C LYS A 259 -84.70 3.59 -14.22
N ALA A 260 -85.40 4.62 -13.96
CA ALA A 260 -85.85 5.13 -12.69
C ALA A 260 -86.64 4.12 -11.87
N LYS A 261 -86.64 4.20 -10.58
CA LYS A 261 -87.84 4.23 -9.71
C LYS A 261 -87.48 4.86 -8.36
N GLU A 262 -88.20 5.81 -8.14
CA GLU A 262 -88.60 6.63 -7.03
C GLU A 262 -89.25 5.81 -5.89
N GLN A 263 -89.31 6.46 -4.71
CA GLN A 263 -90.20 6.16 -3.54
C GLN A 263 -89.63 5.14 -2.53
N ASP A 264 -89.80 5.29 -1.26
CA ASP A 264 -90.45 6.28 -0.38
C ASP A 264 -90.14 5.89 1.07
N VAL A 265 -90.13 6.90 1.93
CA VAL A 265 -90.61 6.91 3.32
C VAL A 265 -90.04 5.96 4.40
N ALA A 266 -89.34 6.46 5.34
CA ALA A 266 -89.68 6.72 6.74
C ALA A 266 -88.43 7.21 7.50
#